data_9d6e764b5c65fa954df18ec213e1366b
#
_entry.id   9d6e764b5c65fa954df18ec213e1366b
#
_cell.length_a   1.000
_cell.length_b   1.000
_cell.length_c   1.000
_cell.angle_alpha   90.00
_cell.angle_beta   90.00
_cell.angle_gamma   90.00
#
_symmetry.space_group_name_H-M   'P 1'
#
loop_
_entity.id
_entity.type
_entity.pdbx_description
1 polymer ?
#
loop_
_entity_poly.entity_id
_entity_poly.type
_entity_poly.pdbx_seq_one_letter_code
_entity_poly.pdbx_strand_id
1 'polypeptide(L)'
;RGYTAWDCTSPAFIKETENACILCIPTAFCSYKGEALDKKTPLLRSMQALDIQTTRLLNVLGNKNVKRVSTSVGPEQEYFLVDEEKYKQRKDLIFTGRTLFGAMPPKGQEMDDHYFGIIKPRIEGFMKDLNIEAWKLGISAKTEHNEVAPAQHELAPIYNSNNVATDHNQLLMETMRRVARRHGLKCLLHEKPFAGINGSGKHNNWSMVTNEGKNLLDPGKTPHENNQFLLILASIIAAVDKHADLLRMSASTPGNDHRLGANEACLLYTSD
;
A
#
# COMPACT_ATOMS: atom_id res chain seq x y z
N ARG A 1 10.94 -24.71 -13.80
CA ARG A 1 10.09 -24.45 -14.95
C ARG A 1 8.64 -24.42 -14.53
N GLY A 2 7.82 -23.57 -15.17
CA GLY A 2 6.41 -23.40 -14.85
C GLY A 2 5.66 -22.74 -16.00
N TYR A 3 4.42 -22.35 -15.72
CA TYR A 3 3.57 -21.61 -16.63
C TYR A 3 3.51 -20.15 -16.26
N THR A 4 3.52 -19.29 -17.29
CA THR A 4 3.12 -17.89 -17.17
C THR A 4 1.69 -17.79 -17.69
N ALA A 5 0.78 -17.39 -16.81
CA ALA A 5 -0.62 -17.18 -17.15
C ALA A 5 -0.92 -15.67 -17.21
N TRP A 6 -1.63 -15.25 -18.24
CA TRP A 6 -2.11 -13.89 -18.32
C TRP A 6 -3.16 -13.64 -17.24
N ASP A 7 -3.00 -12.55 -16.49
CA ASP A 7 -4.01 -12.08 -15.53
C ASP A 7 -4.96 -11.11 -16.22
N CYS A 8 -6.11 -11.60 -16.63
CA CYS A 8 -7.16 -10.79 -17.25
C CYS A 8 -7.96 -9.92 -16.27
N THR A 9 -7.66 -9.99 -14.97
CA THR A 9 -8.33 -9.19 -13.92
C THR A 9 -7.57 -7.91 -13.56
N SER A 10 -6.40 -7.70 -14.17
CA SER A 10 -5.61 -6.47 -14.07
C SER A 10 -5.36 -5.91 -15.47
N PRO A 11 -5.51 -4.60 -15.69
CA PRO A 11 -5.35 -4.01 -17.02
C PRO A 11 -3.91 -4.07 -17.49
N ALA A 12 -3.71 -4.33 -18.78
CA ALA A 12 -2.44 -4.05 -19.42
C ALA A 12 -2.23 -2.54 -19.54
N PHE A 13 -0.99 -2.11 -19.48
CA PHE A 13 -0.64 -0.68 -19.52
C PHE A 13 0.61 -0.43 -20.37
N ILE A 14 0.77 0.82 -20.79
CA ILE A 14 1.95 1.26 -21.52
C ILE A 14 2.87 2.00 -20.55
N LYS A 15 4.12 1.54 -20.50
CA LYS A 15 5.19 2.19 -19.75
C LYS A 15 6.10 2.93 -20.71
N GLU A 16 6.07 4.25 -20.62
CA GLU A 16 6.98 5.11 -21.39
C GLU A 16 8.25 5.39 -20.58
N THR A 17 9.39 5.18 -21.21
CA THR A 17 10.71 5.55 -20.70
C THR A 17 11.37 6.50 -21.69
N GLU A 18 12.52 7.09 -21.33
CA GLU A 18 13.28 7.96 -22.24
C GLU A 18 13.66 7.25 -23.55
N ASN A 19 13.81 5.93 -23.53
CA ASN A 19 14.36 5.14 -24.64
C ASN A 19 13.37 4.16 -25.26
N ALA A 20 12.21 3.94 -24.66
CA ALA A 20 11.28 2.92 -25.10
C ALA A 20 9.82 3.17 -24.68
N CYS A 21 8.91 2.60 -25.48
CA CYS A 21 7.51 2.44 -25.16
C CYS A 21 7.24 0.94 -25.00
N ILE A 22 6.86 0.49 -23.81
CA ILE A 22 6.78 -0.92 -23.44
C ILE A 22 5.33 -1.25 -23.09
N LEU A 23 4.75 -2.22 -23.78
CA LEU A 23 3.47 -2.81 -23.39
C LEU A 23 3.72 -3.80 -22.23
N CYS A 24 3.15 -3.52 -21.07
CA CYS A 24 3.20 -4.37 -19.89
C CYS A 24 1.87 -5.14 -19.74
N ILE A 25 1.95 -6.45 -19.68
CA ILE A 25 0.79 -7.33 -19.52
C ILE A 25 0.93 -8.03 -18.18
N PRO A 26 0.01 -7.82 -17.22
CA PRO A 26 0.04 -8.51 -15.93
C PRO A 26 -0.06 -10.02 -16.10
N THR A 27 0.80 -10.74 -15.40
CA THR A 27 0.86 -12.22 -15.45
C THR A 27 1.01 -12.80 -14.05
N ALA A 28 0.54 -14.04 -13.89
CA ALA A 28 0.82 -14.90 -12.75
C ALA A 28 1.74 -16.04 -13.19
N PHE A 29 2.61 -16.49 -12.28
CA PHE A 29 3.57 -17.55 -12.54
C PHE A 29 3.39 -18.71 -11.56
N CYS A 30 3.15 -19.92 -12.09
CA CYS A 30 2.96 -21.11 -11.28
C CYS A 30 3.74 -22.31 -11.84
N SER A 31 4.01 -23.29 -10.97
CA SER A 31 4.65 -24.55 -11.36
C SER A 31 3.70 -25.41 -12.20
N TYR A 32 4.23 -26.46 -12.83
CA TYR A 32 3.42 -27.44 -13.55
C TYR A 32 2.40 -28.17 -12.68
N LYS A 33 2.60 -28.18 -11.36
CA LYS A 33 1.65 -28.74 -10.37
C LYS A 33 0.70 -27.69 -9.79
N GLY A 34 0.79 -26.44 -10.23
CA GLY A 34 -0.04 -25.35 -9.77
C GLY A 34 0.45 -24.64 -8.51
N GLU A 35 1.66 -24.92 -8.03
CA GLU A 35 2.26 -24.20 -6.91
C GLU A 35 2.59 -22.77 -7.33
N ALA A 36 2.38 -21.81 -6.42
CA ALA A 36 2.72 -20.41 -6.67
C ALA A 36 4.23 -20.22 -6.76
N LEU A 37 4.70 -19.57 -7.82
CA LEU A 37 6.10 -19.18 -8.01
C LEU A 37 6.28 -17.65 -7.99
N ASP A 38 5.21 -16.92 -7.73
CA ASP A 38 5.17 -15.48 -7.59
C ASP A 38 4.34 -15.05 -6.38
N LYS A 39 4.17 -13.76 -6.17
CA LYS A 39 3.32 -13.18 -5.12
C LYS A 39 1.89 -12.94 -5.61
N LYS A 40 1.65 -12.87 -6.90
CA LYS A 40 0.32 -12.60 -7.47
C LYS A 40 -0.61 -13.81 -7.37
N THR A 41 -0.12 -15.00 -7.62
CA THR A 41 -0.91 -16.24 -7.50
C THR A 41 -1.53 -16.42 -6.11
N PRO A 42 -0.80 -16.26 -4.98
CA PRO A 42 -1.40 -16.29 -3.65
C PRO A 42 -2.46 -15.21 -3.44
N LEU A 43 -2.23 -13.99 -3.93
CA LEU A 43 -3.21 -12.90 -3.84
C LEU A 43 -4.52 -13.26 -4.55
N LEU A 44 -4.44 -13.69 -5.81
CA LEU A 44 -5.63 -14.08 -6.59
C LEU A 44 -6.40 -15.24 -5.95
N ARG A 45 -5.69 -16.23 -5.43
CA ARG A 45 -6.29 -17.37 -4.71
C ARG A 45 -6.96 -16.96 -3.41
N SER A 46 -6.35 -16.05 -2.66
CA SER A 46 -6.93 -15.52 -1.42
C SER A 46 -8.22 -14.74 -1.69
N MET A 47 -8.23 -13.91 -2.75
CA MET A 47 -9.43 -13.18 -3.17
C MET A 47 -10.56 -14.15 -3.57
N GLN A 48 -10.23 -15.21 -4.32
CA GLN A 48 -11.20 -16.24 -4.70
C GLN A 48 -11.74 -17.01 -3.49
N ALA A 49 -10.87 -17.40 -2.56
CA ALA A 49 -11.28 -18.10 -1.35
C ALA A 49 -12.22 -17.24 -0.49
N LEU A 50 -11.90 -15.96 -0.35
CA LEU A 50 -12.72 -15.01 0.39
C LEU A 50 -14.10 -14.82 -0.29
N ASP A 51 -14.14 -14.65 -1.61
CA ASP A 51 -15.38 -14.57 -2.38
C ASP A 51 -16.28 -15.78 -2.11
N ILE A 52 -15.76 -16.99 -2.28
CA ILE A 52 -16.51 -18.23 -2.09
C ILE A 52 -17.08 -18.34 -0.67
N GLN A 53 -16.25 -18.12 0.35
CA GLN A 53 -16.67 -18.33 1.74
C GLN A 53 -17.60 -17.21 2.23
N THR A 54 -17.35 -15.97 1.85
CA THR A 54 -18.22 -14.86 2.25
C THR A 54 -19.57 -14.92 1.54
N THR A 55 -19.59 -15.27 0.25
CA THR A 55 -20.85 -15.49 -0.48
C THR A 55 -21.66 -16.63 0.15
N ARG A 56 -21.00 -17.73 0.53
CA ARG A 56 -21.65 -18.84 1.26
C ARG A 56 -22.25 -18.36 2.59
N LEU A 57 -21.48 -17.61 3.38
CA LEU A 57 -21.94 -17.05 4.65
C LEU A 57 -23.18 -16.17 4.47
N LEU A 58 -23.12 -15.22 3.54
CA LEU A 58 -24.22 -14.29 3.27
C LEU A 58 -25.49 -15.03 2.81
N ASN A 59 -25.35 -16.08 2.00
CA ASN A 59 -26.47 -16.92 1.60
C ASN A 59 -27.11 -17.67 2.77
N VAL A 60 -26.32 -18.16 3.74
CA VAL A 60 -26.81 -18.76 4.98
C VAL A 60 -27.57 -17.74 5.83
N LEU A 61 -27.09 -16.50 5.89
CA LEU A 61 -27.75 -15.39 6.58
C LEU A 61 -29.00 -14.85 5.85
N GLY A 62 -29.43 -15.48 4.75
CA GLY A 62 -30.64 -15.11 4.02
C GLY A 62 -30.44 -14.17 2.83
N ASN A 63 -29.24 -13.71 2.57
CA ASN A 63 -28.93 -12.82 1.43
C ASN A 63 -28.76 -13.63 0.12
N LYS A 64 -29.84 -14.19 -0.40
CA LYS A 64 -29.83 -15.11 -1.55
C LYS A 64 -29.45 -14.47 -2.89
N ASN A 65 -29.49 -13.14 -3.00
CA ASN A 65 -29.13 -12.40 -4.21
C ASN A 65 -27.62 -12.16 -4.35
N VAL A 66 -26.86 -12.33 -3.27
CA VAL A 66 -25.43 -12.19 -3.30
C VAL A 66 -24.80 -13.39 -4.00
N LYS A 67 -24.17 -13.12 -5.15
CA LYS A 67 -23.51 -14.13 -5.99
C LYS A 67 -22.00 -14.00 -5.98
N ARG A 68 -21.48 -12.86 -5.54
CA ARG A 68 -20.05 -12.54 -5.51
C ARG A 68 -19.75 -11.51 -4.44
N VAL A 69 -18.59 -11.67 -3.80
CA VAL A 69 -18.00 -10.68 -2.90
C VAL A 69 -16.59 -10.36 -3.38
N SER A 70 -16.32 -9.08 -3.62
CA SER A 70 -14.99 -8.60 -4.04
C SER A 70 -14.30 -7.90 -2.89
N THR A 71 -12.98 -8.03 -2.83
CA THR A 71 -12.15 -7.24 -1.92
C THR A 71 -11.63 -6.00 -2.62
N SER A 72 -11.56 -4.91 -1.89
CA SER A 72 -10.97 -3.65 -2.33
C SER A 72 -9.95 -3.14 -1.31
N VAL A 73 -8.98 -2.36 -1.77
CA VAL A 73 -8.00 -1.71 -0.92
C VAL A 73 -7.64 -0.33 -1.47
N GLY A 74 -7.47 0.63 -0.55
CA GLY A 74 -6.86 1.92 -0.81
C GLY A 74 -5.54 1.98 -0.06
N PRO A 75 -4.40 1.70 -0.71
CA PRO A 75 -3.10 1.78 -0.07
C PRO A 75 -2.66 3.24 0.02
N GLU A 76 -2.19 3.66 1.17
CA GLU A 76 -1.59 4.96 1.43
C GLU A 76 -0.07 4.78 1.44
N GLN A 77 0.62 5.34 0.44
CA GLN A 77 2.06 5.23 0.34
C GLN A 77 2.73 6.44 0.96
N GLU A 78 3.32 6.24 2.12
CA GLU A 78 4.21 7.22 2.74
C GLU A 78 5.62 7.13 2.13
N TYR A 79 6.30 8.27 2.08
CA TYR A 79 7.65 8.38 1.53
C TYR A 79 8.38 9.62 2.04
N PHE A 80 9.72 9.58 1.99
CA PHE A 80 10.54 10.75 2.28
C PHE A 80 11.14 11.30 0.98
N LEU A 81 11.24 12.63 0.90
CA LEU A 81 11.96 13.31 -0.16
C LEU A 81 13.16 14.06 0.42
N VAL A 82 14.34 13.70 -0.05
CA VAL A 82 15.59 14.35 0.34
C VAL A 82 16.31 14.88 -0.88
N ASP A 83 17.14 15.89 -0.70
CA ASP A 83 17.97 16.44 -1.77
C ASP A 83 18.91 15.37 -2.31
N GLU A 84 18.95 15.19 -3.65
CA GLU A 84 19.72 14.11 -4.29
C GLU A 84 21.22 14.28 -4.10
N GLU A 85 21.73 15.53 -4.12
CA GLU A 85 23.17 15.77 -3.92
C GLU A 85 23.60 15.49 -2.47
N LYS A 86 22.73 15.75 -1.49
CA LYS A 86 22.96 15.37 -0.10
C LYS A 86 22.89 13.86 0.09
N TYR A 87 21.93 13.20 -0.56
CA TYR A 87 21.83 11.73 -0.55
C TYR A 87 23.11 11.07 -1.08
N LYS A 88 23.68 11.55 -2.19
CA LYS A 88 24.92 11.02 -2.79
C LYS A 88 26.13 11.08 -1.85
N GLN A 89 26.11 11.96 -0.86
CA GLN A 89 27.15 12.08 0.16
C GLN A 89 26.99 11.10 1.33
N ARG A 90 25.85 10.44 1.43
CA ARG A 90 25.49 9.55 2.56
C ARG A 90 25.54 8.08 2.14
N LYS A 91 26.68 7.44 2.39
CA LYS A 91 26.90 6.02 2.06
C LYS A 91 25.95 5.10 2.83
N ASP A 92 25.58 5.44 4.05
CA ASP A 92 24.62 4.70 4.84
C ASP A 92 23.23 4.67 4.17
N LEU A 93 22.69 5.82 3.73
CA LEU A 93 21.43 5.86 2.97
C LEU A 93 21.51 5.10 1.64
N ILE A 94 22.66 5.18 0.94
CA ILE A 94 22.85 4.50 -0.35
C ILE A 94 22.84 2.97 -0.18
N PHE A 95 23.59 2.45 0.79
CA PHE A 95 23.78 1.01 0.94
C PHE A 95 22.73 0.32 1.81
N THR A 96 22.15 1.02 2.79
CA THR A 96 21.20 0.41 3.73
C THR A 96 19.78 0.97 3.64
N GLY A 97 19.58 2.07 2.91
CA GLY A 97 18.28 2.77 2.81
C GLY A 97 17.95 3.62 4.04
N ARG A 98 18.78 3.61 5.09
CA ARG A 98 18.58 4.34 6.35
C ARG A 98 19.86 4.98 6.86
N THR A 99 19.73 5.99 7.74
CA THR A 99 20.88 6.58 8.41
C THR A 99 21.38 5.66 9.54
N LEU A 100 22.69 5.51 9.63
CA LEU A 100 23.37 4.72 10.68
C LEU A 100 24.08 5.62 11.69
N PHE A 101 24.42 6.82 11.30
CA PHE A 101 25.19 7.80 12.11
C PHE A 101 24.83 9.22 11.68
N GLY A 102 25.32 10.18 12.44
CA GLY A 102 25.11 11.61 12.22
C GLY A 102 24.32 12.27 13.35
N ALA A 103 24.32 13.57 13.37
CA ALA A 103 23.55 14.35 14.34
C ALA A 103 22.05 14.29 14.03
N MET A 104 21.24 14.39 15.08
CA MET A 104 19.80 14.62 14.96
C MET A 104 19.56 15.97 14.25
N PRO A 105 18.50 16.08 13.42
CA PRO A 105 18.13 17.38 12.85
C PRO A 105 17.72 18.35 14.00
N PRO A 106 17.89 19.66 13.80
CA PRO A 106 17.51 20.64 14.80
C PRO A 106 16.00 20.71 15.06
N LYS A 107 15.20 20.16 14.16
CA LYS A 107 13.76 20.10 14.25
C LYS A 107 13.29 18.67 14.03
N GLY A 108 12.45 18.17 14.94
CA GLY A 108 11.81 16.87 14.89
C GLY A 108 10.33 16.97 14.48
N GLN A 109 9.45 16.39 15.30
CA GLN A 109 8.00 16.30 15.08
C GLN A 109 7.21 17.19 16.05
N GLU A 110 7.84 18.21 16.60
CA GLU A 110 7.25 19.08 17.58
C GLU A 110 5.98 19.73 17.05
N MET A 111 4.89 19.61 17.81
CA MET A 111 3.57 20.17 17.49
C MET A 111 2.96 19.69 16.16
N ASP A 112 3.47 18.62 15.58
CA ASP A 112 3.06 18.11 14.26
C ASP A 112 3.08 19.19 13.17
N ASP A 113 3.95 20.16 13.31
CA ASP A 113 3.94 21.36 12.47
C ASP A 113 4.31 21.10 11.01
N HIS A 114 5.03 20.03 10.72
CA HIS A 114 5.24 19.63 9.34
C HIS A 114 3.95 19.12 8.69
N TYR A 115 3.14 18.35 9.41
CA TYR A 115 1.86 17.83 8.92
C TYR A 115 0.89 18.97 8.56
N PHE A 116 0.81 19.98 9.40
CA PHE A 116 -0.03 21.17 9.21
C PHE A 116 0.64 22.29 8.39
N GLY A 117 1.90 22.07 7.97
CA GLY A 117 2.69 23.04 7.25
C GLY A 117 2.33 23.13 5.78
N ILE A 118 2.81 24.19 5.13
CA ILE A 118 2.68 24.36 3.69
C ILE A 118 3.58 23.37 2.93
N ILE A 119 3.12 22.91 1.79
CA ILE A 119 3.94 22.15 0.84
C ILE A 119 4.90 23.13 0.15
N LYS A 120 6.21 22.87 0.21
CA LYS A 120 7.22 23.72 -0.42
C LYS A 120 7.11 23.65 -1.94
N PRO A 121 7.37 24.74 -2.71
CA PRO A 121 7.18 24.77 -4.16
C PRO A 121 7.90 23.66 -4.93
N ARG A 122 9.12 23.25 -4.50
CA ARG A 122 9.84 22.12 -5.11
C ARG A 122 9.12 20.78 -4.90
N ILE A 123 8.51 20.59 -3.76
CA ILE A 123 7.74 19.37 -3.43
C ILE A 123 6.41 19.40 -4.17
N GLU A 124 5.73 20.54 -4.22
CA GLU A 124 4.51 20.73 -5.01
C GLU A 124 4.74 20.40 -6.50
N GLY A 125 5.86 20.86 -7.07
CA GLY A 125 6.26 20.51 -8.44
C GLY A 125 6.44 19.01 -8.63
N PHE A 126 7.08 18.32 -7.69
CA PHE A 126 7.20 16.87 -7.69
C PHE A 126 5.83 16.17 -7.61
N MET A 127 4.97 16.57 -6.68
CA MET A 127 3.63 15.98 -6.49
C MET A 127 2.77 16.15 -7.75
N LYS A 128 2.77 17.33 -8.35
CA LYS A 128 2.08 17.59 -9.63
C LYS A 128 2.53 16.63 -10.73
N ASP A 129 3.84 16.50 -10.93
CA ASP A 129 4.37 15.64 -11.99
C ASP A 129 4.14 14.15 -11.67
N LEU A 130 4.19 13.77 -10.40
CA LEU A 130 3.88 12.43 -9.95
C LEU A 130 2.42 12.05 -10.26
N ASN A 131 1.48 12.96 -10.00
CA ASN A 131 0.07 12.76 -10.34
C ASN A 131 -0.13 12.53 -11.83
N ILE A 132 0.50 13.35 -12.68
CA ILE A 132 0.42 13.22 -14.14
C ILE A 132 0.94 11.85 -14.60
N GLU A 133 2.09 11.43 -14.11
CA GLU A 133 2.67 10.13 -14.46
C GLU A 133 1.85 8.96 -13.91
N ALA A 134 1.28 9.08 -12.71
CA ALA A 134 0.38 8.09 -12.15
C ALA A 134 -0.91 7.95 -12.99
N TRP A 135 -1.53 9.04 -13.37
CA TRP A 135 -2.75 9.03 -14.20
C TRP A 135 -2.52 8.40 -15.58
N LYS A 136 -1.35 8.62 -16.21
CA LYS A 136 -0.96 7.95 -17.46
C LYS A 136 -0.93 6.42 -17.33
N LEU A 137 -0.62 5.93 -16.14
CA LEU A 137 -0.60 4.50 -15.83
C LEU A 137 -1.95 3.96 -15.35
N GLY A 138 -3.00 4.80 -15.32
CA GLY A 138 -4.33 4.43 -14.83
C GLY A 138 -4.44 4.41 -13.31
N ILE A 139 -3.46 4.92 -12.58
CA ILE A 139 -3.46 5.02 -11.12
C ILE A 139 -4.24 6.28 -10.73
N SER A 140 -5.33 6.13 -10.01
CA SER A 140 -6.19 7.24 -9.58
C SER A 140 -5.61 7.97 -8.37
N ALA A 141 -4.41 8.54 -8.51
CA ALA A 141 -3.79 9.39 -7.49
C ALA A 141 -4.69 10.59 -7.19
N LYS A 142 -4.95 10.87 -5.93
CA LYS A 142 -5.92 11.89 -5.52
C LYS A 142 -5.43 12.78 -4.40
N THR A 143 -4.98 12.21 -3.30
CA THR A 143 -4.61 12.95 -2.10
C THR A 143 -3.11 12.90 -1.91
N GLU A 144 -2.49 14.07 -1.75
CA GLU A 144 -1.10 14.23 -1.38
C GLU A 144 -0.99 15.30 -0.31
N HIS A 145 -0.24 15.01 0.74
CA HIS A 145 -0.01 15.94 1.86
C HIS A 145 1.33 15.66 2.55
N ASN A 146 1.69 16.57 3.45
CA ASN A 146 2.81 16.33 4.35
C ASN A 146 2.43 15.33 5.44
N GLU A 147 3.38 14.48 5.80
CA GLU A 147 3.29 13.63 6.98
C GLU A 147 3.96 14.29 8.20
N VAL A 148 3.87 13.63 9.39
CA VAL A 148 4.34 14.20 10.65
C VAL A 148 5.86 14.37 10.68
N ALA A 149 6.61 13.40 10.12
CA ALA A 149 8.06 13.48 10.11
C ALA A 149 8.58 14.53 9.13
N PRO A 150 9.66 15.25 9.45
CA PRO A 150 10.28 16.20 8.54
C PRO A 150 10.65 15.57 7.21
N ALA A 151 10.26 16.22 6.10
CA ALA A 151 10.46 15.76 4.72
C ALA A 151 9.70 14.47 4.36
N GLN A 152 8.73 14.08 5.16
CA GLN A 152 7.83 12.96 4.88
C GLN A 152 6.53 13.47 4.23
N HIS A 153 6.03 12.69 3.29
CA HIS A 153 4.81 12.97 2.53
C HIS A 153 4.06 11.67 2.29
N GLU A 154 2.80 11.77 1.90
CA GLU A 154 1.95 10.63 1.57
C GLU A 154 1.22 10.86 0.25
N LEU A 155 0.98 9.77 -0.47
CA LEU A 155 0.06 9.72 -1.60
C LEU A 155 -0.96 8.61 -1.37
N ALA A 156 -2.23 8.99 -1.39
CA ALA A 156 -3.37 8.08 -1.30
C ALA A 156 -4.16 8.07 -2.62
N PRO A 157 -4.13 6.97 -3.39
CA PRO A 157 -5.00 6.80 -4.55
C PRO A 157 -6.43 6.47 -4.13
N ILE A 158 -7.37 6.64 -5.04
CA ILE A 158 -8.72 6.09 -4.87
C ILE A 158 -8.60 4.56 -4.82
N TYR A 159 -9.31 3.93 -3.90
CA TYR A 159 -9.30 2.47 -3.73
C TYR A 159 -9.74 1.72 -5.02
N ASN A 160 -9.24 0.51 -5.16
CA ASN A 160 -9.58 -0.38 -6.27
C ASN A 160 -9.66 -1.83 -5.77
N SER A 161 -9.95 -2.79 -6.66
CA SER A 161 -9.83 -4.21 -6.31
C SER A 161 -8.43 -4.50 -5.80
N ASN A 162 -8.28 -5.41 -4.84
CA ASN A 162 -6.99 -5.72 -4.24
C ASN A 162 -5.90 -6.02 -5.27
N ASN A 163 -6.25 -6.74 -6.32
CA ASN A 163 -5.30 -7.09 -7.37
C ASN A 163 -4.77 -5.84 -8.10
N VAL A 164 -5.67 -5.00 -8.58
CA VAL A 164 -5.31 -3.78 -9.33
C VAL A 164 -4.59 -2.79 -8.41
N ALA A 165 -5.08 -2.58 -7.19
CA ALA A 165 -4.45 -1.66 -6.24
C ALA A 165 -3.03 -2.09 -5.86
N THR A 166 -2.79 -3.39 -5.73
CA THR A 166 -1.45 -3.93 -5.46
C THR A 166 -0.50 -3.68 -6.62
N ASP A 167 -0.92 -3.95 -7.86
CA ASP A 167 -0.13 -3.66 -9.06
C ASP A 167 0.16 -2.16 -9.17
N HIS A 168 -0.86 -1.32 -8.99
CA HIS A 168 -0.75 0.13 -9.03
C HIS A 168 0.24 0.67 -8.00
N ASN A 169 0.25 0.12 -6.77
CA ASN A 169 1.19 0.59 -5.76
C ASN A 169 2.65 0.26 -6.10
N GLN A 170 2.92 -0.89 -6.73
CA GLN A 170 4.27 -1.23 -7.21
C GLN A 170 4.73 -0.25 -8.30
N LEU A 171 3.85 0.05 -9.25
CA LEU A 171 4.12 1.04 -10.30
C LEU A 171 4.31 2.45 -9.73
N LEU A 172 3.50 2.81 -8.74
CA LEU A 172 3.59 4.09 -8.06
C LEU A 172 4.94 4.29 -7.38
N MET A 173 5.42 3.29 -6.63
CA MET A 173 6.73 3.33 -5.98
C MET A 173 7.89 3.52 -6.98
N GLU A 174 7.82 2.88 -8.13
CA GLU A 174 8.80 3.07 -9.19
C GLU A 174 8.71 4.49 -9.78
N THR A 175 7.49 4.95 -10.04
CA THR A 175 7.21 6.27 -10.59
C THR A 175 7.68 7.38 -9.66
N MET A 176 7.43 7.27 -8.34
CA MET A 176 7.94 8.18 -7.32
C MET A 176 9.46 8.36 -7.41
N ARG A 177 10.20 7.26 -7.49
CA ARG A 177 11.66 7.31 -7.61
C ARG A 177 12.12 7.99 -8.90
N ARG A 178 11.44 7.74 -10.01
CA ARG A 178 11.75 8.31 -11.32
C ARG A 178 11.46 9.81 -11.36
N VAL A 179 10.27 10.22 -10.90
CA VAL A 179 9.86 11.62 -10.87
C VAL A 179 10.72 12.43 -9.91
N ALA A 180 11.05 11.90 -8.73
CA ALA A 180 11.89 12.58 -7.75
C ALA A 180 13.24 13.03 -8.37
N ARG A 181 13.87 12.18 -9.18
CA ARG A 181 15.14 12.53 -9.86
C ARG A 181 15.00 13.72 -10.80
N ARG A 182 13.87 13.88 -11.50
CA ARG A 182 13.62 15.04 -12.38
C ARG A 182 13.61 16.35 -11.60
N HIS A 183 13.27 16.29 -10.30
CA HIS A 183 13.25 17.44 -9.40
C HIS A 183 14.53 17.57 -8.55
N GLY A 184 15.60 16.80 -8.85
CA GLY A 184 16.82 16.77 -8.06
C GLY A 184 16.58 16.24 -6.64
N LEU A 185 15.59 15.39 -6.47
CA LEU A 185 15.21 14.75 -5.22
C LEU A 185 15.47 13.25 -5.27
N LYS A 186 15.69 12.66 -4.10
CA LYS A 186 15.69 11.23 -3.90
C LYS A 186 14.46 10.85 -3.06
N CYS A 187 13.63 9.98 -3.61
CA CYS A 187 12.52 9.37 -2.87
C CYS A 187 13.04 8.16 -2.08
N LEU A 188 12.87 8.19 -0.77
CA LEU A 188 13.19 7.08 0.14
C LEU A 188 11.91 6.33 0.46
N LEU A 189 11.91 5.04 0.22
CA LEU A 189 10.80 4.12 0.46
C LEU A 189 11.17 3.02 1.48
N HIS A 190 12.30 3.19 2.17
CA HIS A 190 12.63 2.38 3.33
C HIS A 190 11.64 2.68 4.46
N GLU A 191 11.23 1.69 5.21
CA GLU A 191 10.19 1.81 6.22
C GLU A 191 10.60 2.72 7.38
N LYS A 192 11.89 2.79 7.70
CA LYS A 192 12.46 3.64 8.76
C LYS A 192 13.79 4.24 8.32
N PRO A 193 13.79 5.25 7.44
CA PRO A 193 15.04 5.82 6.94
C PRO A 193 15.77 6.66 7.99
N PHE A 194 15.06 7.18 8.99
CA PHE A 194 15.60 8.04 10.04
C PHE A 194 15.14 7.56 11.41
N ALA A 195 16.07 7.39 12.35
CA ALA A 195 15.76 7.06 13.74
C ALA A 195 15.15 8.26 14.49
N GLY A 196 14.28 7.99 15.46
CA GLY A 196 13.72 9.00 16.35
C GLY A 196 12.57 9.84 15.78
N ILE A 197 12.13 9.56 14.55
CA ILE A 197 10.95 10.15 13.91
C ILE A 197 10.11 9.05 13.25
N ASN A 198 8.89 9.36 12.83
CA ASN A 198 8.02 8.40 12.16
C ASN A 198 8.66 7.81 10.91
N GLY A 199 8.35 6.56 10.64
CA GLY A 199 8.75 5.86 9.42
C GLY A 199 7.67 5.89 8.36
N SER A 200 7.99 5.35 7.18
CA SER A 200 7.07 5.24 6.05
C SER A 200 6.58 3.83 5.87
N GLY A 201 5.29 3.67 5.79
CA GLY A 201 4.62 2.41 5.54
C GLY A 201 3.70 2.46 4.33
N LYS A 202 2.84 1.45 4.27
CA LYS A 202 1.68 1.36 3.40
C LYS A 202 0.48 1.03 4.27
N HIS A 203 -0.27 2.05 4.66
CA HIS A 203 -1.53 1.81 5.35
C HIS A 203 -2.55 1.30 4.34
N ASN A 204 -3.14 0.14 4.62
CA ASN A 204 -4.07 -0.52 3.72
C ASN A 204 -5.50 -0.42 4.25
N ASN A 205 -6.25 0.56 3.79
CA ASN A 205 -7.69 0.66 4.00
C ASN A 205 -8.38 -0.38 3.11
N TRP A 206 -8.98 -1.41 3.66
CA TRP A 206 -9.56 -2.48 2.87
C TRP A 206 -11.01 -2.75 3.21
N SER A 207 -11.73 -3.32 2.27
CA SER A 207 -13.15 -3.64 2.44
C SER A 207 -13.56 -4.86 1.63
N MET A 208 -14.78 -5.34 1.91
CA MET A 208 -15.46 -6.38 1.15
C MET A 208 -16.79 -5.83 0.62
N VAL A 209 -17.03 -5.97 -0.68
CA VAL A 209 -18.21 -5.41 -1.34
C VAL A 209 -18.95 -6.49 -2.12
N THR A 210 -20.26 -6.58 -1.95
CA THR A 210 -21.11 -7.51 -2.70
C THR A 210 -21.28 -7.06 -4.15
N ASN A 211 -21.75 -7.98 -5.01
CA ASN A 211 -22.15 -7.63 -6.39
C ASN A 211 -23.27 -6.58 -6.47
N GLU A 212 -23.95 -6.29 -5.37
CA GLU A 212 -24.97 -5.24 -5.27
C GLU A 212 -24.40 -3.90 -4.76
N GLY A 213 -23.10 -3.80 -4.55
CA GLY A 213 -22.41 -2.61 -4.07
C GLY A 213 -22.48 -2.38 -2.56
N LYS A 214 -22.96 -3.36 -1.78
CA LYS A 214 -23.03 -3.25 -0.32
C LYS A 214 -21.66 -3.54 0.30
N ASN A 215 -21.14 -2.57 1.06
CA ASN A 215 -19.94 -2.75 1.88
C ASN A 215 -20.28 -3.60 3.12
N LEU A 216 -19.56 -4.69 3.31
CA LEU A 216 -19.79 -5.62 4.42
C LEU A 216 -19.13 -5.16 5.73
N LEU A 217 -18.21 -4.20 5.65
CA LEU A 217 -17.56 -3.57 6.80
C LEU A 217 -18.20 -2.23 7.18
N ASP A 218 -19.33 -1.88 6.56
CA ASP A 218 -20.13 -0.75 6.99
C ASP A 218 -20.95 -1.12 8.23
N PRO A 219 -20.66 -0.50 9.40
CA PRO A 219 -21.37 -0.79 10.63
C PRO A 219 -22.84 -0.32 10.60
N GLY A 220 -23.18 0.61 9.71
CA GLY A 220 -24.48 1.26 9.68
C GLY A 220 -24.70 2.24 10.84
N LYS A 221 -25.94 2.68 11.02
CA LYS A 221 -26.30 3.67 12.07
C LYS A 221 -26.32 3.08 13.48
N THR A 222 -26.60 1.79 13.61
CA THR A 222 -26.69 1.05 14.87
C THR A 222 -25.78 -0.18 14.84
N PRO A 223 -24.46 -0.02 14.99
CA PRO A 223 -23.48 -1.12 14.85
C PRO A 223 -23.79 -2.34 15.73
N HIS A 224 -24.22 -2.10 16.96
CA HIS A 224 -24.53 -3.13 17.96
C HIS A 224 -25.78 -3.99 17.63
N GLU A 225 -26.62 -3.55 16.71
CA GLU A 225 -27.77 -4.27 16.19
C GLU A 225 -27.52 -4.95 14.85
N ASN A 226 -26.40 -4.63 14.20
CA ASN A 226 -26.03 -5.18 12.89
C ASN A 226 -25.31 -6.52 13.05
N ASN A 227 -26.09 -7.59 13.27
CA ASN A 227 -25.54 -8.93 13.51
C ASN A 227 -24.64 -9.43 12.37
N GLN A 228 -24.93 -9.07 11.12
CA GLN A 228 -24.08 -9.43 9.98
C GLN A 228 -22.71 -8.77 10.08
N PHE A 229 -22.69 -7.47 10.36
CA PHE A 229 -21.46 -6.71 10.56
C PHE A 229 -20.65 -7.27 11.74
N LEU A 230 -21.30 -7.48 12.90
CA LEU A 230 -20.65 -8.01 14.09
C LEU A 230 -20.04 -9.40 13.87
N LEU A 231 -20.76 -10.28 13.15
CA LEU A 231 -20.25 -11.62 12.83
C LEU A 231 -19.01 -11.56 11.91
N ILE A 232 -19.05 -10.70 10.89
CA ILE A 232 -17.91 -10.50 9.97
C ILE A 232 -16.74 -9.90 10.73
N LEU A 233 -16.95 -8.86 11.54
CA LEU A 233 -15.93 -8.23 12.35
C LEU A 233 -15.27 -9.23 13.30
N ALA A 234 -16.06 -10.00 14.04
CA ALA A 234 -15.55 -11.03 14.94
C ALA A 234 -14.73 -12.11 14.19
N SER A 235 -15.17 -12.47 12.99
CA SER A 235 -14.45 -13.44 12.14
C SER A 235 -13.09 -12.88 11.67
N ILE A 236 -13.03 -11.60 11.37
CA ILE A 236 -11.78 -10.92 10.98
C ILE A 236 -10.83 -10.89 12.18
N ILE A 237 -11.30 -10.46 13.35
CA ILE A 237 -10.49 -10.41 14.59
C ILE A 237 -9.93 -11.81 14.92
N ALA A 238 -10.77 -12.83 14.87
CA ALA A 238 -10.35 -14.21 15.11
C ALA A 238 -9.33 -14.69 14.07
N ALA A 239 -9.48 -14.30 12.80
CA ALA A 239 -8.52 -14.65 11.75
C ALA A 239 -7.18 -13.92 11.93
N VAL A 240 -7.21 -12.66 12.32
CA VAL A 240 -6.00 -11.87 12.63
C VAL A 240 -5.22 -12.49 13.79
N ASP A 241 -5.88 -12.84 14.86
CA ASP A 241 -5.26 -13.52 16.02
C ASP A 241 -4.67 -14.88 15.61
N LYS A 242 -5.49 -15.72 14.97
CA LYS A 242 -5.07 -17.06 14.55
C LYS A 242 -3.93 -17.10 13.56
N HIS A 243 -3.84 -16.10 12.70
CA HIS A 243 -2.86 -16.01 11.61
C HIS A 243 -1.87 -14.83 11.77
N ALA A 244 -1.66 -14.38 13.02
CA ALA A 244 -0.78 -13.26 13.33
C ALA A 244 0.65 -13.45 12.79
N ASP A 245 1.16 -14.68 12.77
CA ASP A 245 2.48 -14.98 12.23
C ASP A 245 2.58 -14.75 10.71
N LEU A 246 1.51 -15.03 9.97
CA LEU A 246 1.45 -14.72 8.53
C LEU A 246 1.40 -13.20 8.28
N LEU A 247 0.67 -12.47 9.11
CA LEU A 247 0.65 -11.00 9.03
C LEU A 247 2.03 -10.40 9.32
N ARG A 248 2.71 -10.88 10.37
CA ARG A 248 4.09 -10.47 10.68
C ARG A 248 5.04 -10.80 9.54
N MET A 249 4.93 -12.01 8.96
CA MET A 249 5.74 -12.40 7.82
C MET A 249 5.49 -11.51 6.59
N SER A 250 4.27 -11.06 6.34
CA SER A 250 3.94 -10.17 5.22
C SER A 250 4.62 -8.80 5.33
N ALA A 251 4.86 -8.32 6.55
CA ALA A 251 5.56 -7.07 6.85
C ALA A 251 7.04 -7.27 7.22
N SER A 252 7.56 -8.49 7.06
CA SER A 252 8.91 -8.91 7.50
C SER A 252 9.98 -8.43 6.52
N THR A 253 10.27 -7.14 6.57
CA THR A 253 11.47 -6.56 5.94
C THR A 253 12.41 -6.03 7.02
N PRO A 254 13.73 -5.99 6.79
CA PRO A 254 14.67 -5.45 7.78
C PRO A 254 14.35 -4.03 8.25
N GLY A 255 13.72 -3.22 7.39
CA GLY A 255 13.29 -1.87 7.73
C GLY A 255 12.20 -1.83 8.80
N ASN A 256 11.30 -2.80 8.77
CA ASN A 256 10.19 -2.89 9.72
C ASN A 256 10.62 -3.29 11.14
N ASP A 257 11.78 -3.90 11.33
CA ASP A 257 12.35 -4.16 12.66
C ASP A 257 12.60 -2.87 13.46
N HIS A 258 12.81 -1.76 12.74
CA HIS A 258 13.03 -0.44 13.34
C HIS A 258 11.74 0.38 13.50
N ARG A 259 10.64 -0.05 12.90
CA ARG A 259 9.36 0.67 12.85
C ARG A 259 8.26 -0.01 13.68
N LEU A 260 8.10 -1.32 13.55
CA LEU A 260 6.97 -2.06 14.14
C LEU A 260 7.20 -2.46 15.60
N GLY A 261 6.14 -2.86 16.28
CA GLY A 261 6.15 -3.28 17.67
C GLY A 261 6.17 -2.10 18.64
N ALA A 262 7.08 -2.14 19.64
CA ALA A 262 7.19 -1.09 20.64
C ALA A 262 7.82 0.22 20.14
N ASN A 263 8.26 0.27 18.87
CA ASN A 263 8.99 1.43 18.36
C ASN A 263 8.04 2.54 17.87
N GLU A 264 7.05 2.20 17.03
CA GLU A 264 6.25 3.22 16.35
C GLU A 264 4.84 2.74 16.01
N ALA A 265 4.69 1.58 15.39
CA ALA A 265 3.42 1.06 14.94
C ALA A 265 3.23 -0.41 15.32
N CYS A 266 2.02 -0.77 15.75
CA CYS A 266 1.66 -2.16 16.01
C CYS A 266 0.96 -2.75 14.78
N LEU A 267 1.35 -3.97 14.38
CA LEU A 267 0.68 -4.69 13.29
C LEU A 267 -0.81 -4.98 13.54
N LEU A 268 -1.23 -4.95 14.80
CA LEU A 268 -2.60 -5.27 15.22
C LEU A 268 -3.51 -4.05 15.42
N TYR A 269 -2.94 -2.84 15.44
CA TYR A 269 -3.67 -1.61 15.79
C TYR A 269 -3.61 -0.54 14.69
N THR A 270 -3.28 -0.89 13.47
CA THR A 270 -3.29 0.04 12.34
C THR A 270 -4.65 0.11 11.65
N SER A 271 -5.70 0.11 12.42
CA SER A 271 -7.06 0.42 11.93
C SER A 271 -7.64 1.50 12.84
N ASP A 272 -7.57 2.73 12.39
CA ASP A 272 -8.47 3.76 12.87
C ASP A 272 -9.89 3.54 12.32
#